data_eb3e3a69cbd95dbd625eea3b985ef19f
#
_entry.id   eb3e3a69cbd95dbd625eea3b985ef19f
#
_cell.length_a   1.000
_cell.length_b   1.000
_cell.length_c   1.000
_cell.angle_alpha   90.00
_cell.angle_beta   90.00
_cell.angle_gamma   90.00
#
_symmetry.space_group_name_H-M   'P 1'
#
loop_
_entity.id
_entity.type
_entity.pdbx_description
1 polymer ?
#
loop_
_entity_poly.entity_id
_entity_poly.type
_entity_poly.pdbx_seq_one_letter_code
_entity_poly.pdbx_strand_id
1 'polypeptide(L)'
;TYSSNALEGNSLTESETKVVIEDGLTIEGKPLRDIYEAVGHARAYDYIHTLSTNKPLEEADILELHRLFYEKIDSEKAGHYRNVPVFISGSQYAVTPPAKVESEIRKFVKWFNDNENKLPTPEFAALAHKKFVFIHPFVDGNGRVARLILNLALLRGEYTIALIPAILRHEYVQSLELAHKNPSIFVDFIAERIIATQMDLLRLLNNDGVNGGVNGGVNGGVNLEVLIFETIQNSPGINAPAIA
;
A
#
# COMPACT_ATOMS: atom_id res chain seq x y z
N THR A 1 3.29 -3.85 -7.44
CA THR A 1 2.37 -4.99 -7.69
C THR A 1 2.90 -6.30 -7.10
N TYR A 2 4.13 -6.75 -7.45
CA TYR A 2 4.69 -8.02 -7.02
C TYR A 2 4.58 -8.25 -5.50
N SER A 3 5.22 -7.42 -4.67
CA SER A 3 5.27 -7.58 -3.20
C SER A 3 3.88 -7.68 -2.57
N SER A 4 2.93 -6.88 -3.05
CA SER A 4 1.56 -6.87 -2.53
C SER A 4 0.80 -8.18 -2.82
N ASN A 5 1.01 -8.79 -3.99
CA ASN A 5 0.41 -10.07 -4.32
C ASN A 5 1.14 -11.24 -3.63
N ALA A 6 2.47 -11.19 -3.53
CA ALA A 6 3.27 -12.20 -2.84
C ALA A 6 2.92 -12.31 -1.34
N LEU A 7 2.58 -11.19 -0.67
CA LEU A 7 2.04 -11.18 0.70
C LEU A 7 0.76 -12.01 0.85
N GLU A 8 -0.05 -12.12 -0.19
CA GLU A 8 -1.30 -12.90 -0.20
C GLU A 8 -1.12 -14.33 -0.76
N GLY A 9 0.12 -14.73 -1.05
CA GLY A 9 0.44 -16.09 -1.50
C GLY A 9 0.43 -16.29 -3.01
N ASN A 10 0.41 -15.22 -3.81
CA ASN A 10 0.60 -15.32 -5.25
C ASN A 10 1.96 -15.95 -5.58
N SER A 11 2.00 -16.90 -6.51
CA SER A 11 3.17 -17.72 -6.80
C SER A 11 4.12 -17.13 -7.85
N LEU A 12 3.76 -16.01 -8.49
CA LEU A 12 4.63 -15.33 -9.45
C LEU A 12 5.86 -14.76 -8.74
N THR A 13 7.02 -14.91 -9.37
CA THR A 13 8.23 -14.17 -8.98
C THR A 13 8.15 -12.73 -9.45
N GLU A 14 9.08 -11.87 -9.01
CA GLU A 14 9.14 -10.48 -9.46
C GLU A 14 9.35 -10.36 -10.96
N SER A 15 10.28 -11.14 -11.54
CA SER A 15 10.53 -11.17 -12.97
C SER A 15 9.33 -11.68 -13.77
N GLU A 16 8.67 -12.74 -13.29
CA GLU A 16 7.43 -13.26 -13.92
C GLU A 16 6.30 -12.23 -13.86
N THR A 17 6.16 -11.53 -12.74
CA THR A 17 5.17 -10.44 -12.60
C THR A 17 5.42 -9.33 -13.62
N LYS A 18 6.69 -8.97 -13.84
CA LYS A 18 7.07 -7.98 -14.85
C LYS A 18 6.67 -8.43 -16.26
N VAL A 19 7.02 -9.67 -16.65
CA VAL A 19 6.65 -10.25 -17.96
C VAL A 19 5.13 -10.28 -18.16
N VAL A 20 4.37 -10.65 -17.12
CA VAL A 20 2.90 -10.67 -17.18
C VAL A 20 2.32 -9.27 -17.42
N ILE A 21 2.86 -8.24 -16.76
CA ILE A 21 2.31 -6.88 -16.81
C ILE A 21 2.80 -6.14 -18.06
N GLU A 22 4.09 -6.18 -18.37
CA GLU A 22 4.69 -5.39 -19.44
C GLU A 22 4.52 -6.04 -20.81
N ASP A 23 4.72 -7.38 -20.89
CA ASP A 23 4.69 -8.11 -22.15
C ASP A 23 3.32 -8.76 -22.45
N GLY A 24 2.43 -8.81 -21.44
CA GLY A 24 1.09 -9.44 -21.57
C GLY A 24 1.15 -10.94 -21.74
N LEU A 25 2.25 -11.59 -21.35
CA LEU A 25 2.45 -13.03 -21.52
C LEU A 25 2.00 -13.80 -20.28
N THR A 26 1.53 -15.03 -20.49
CA THR A 26 1.25 -15.97 -19.41
C THR A 26 2.51 -16.78 -19.07
N ILE A 27 2.60 -17.23 -17.81
CA ILE A 27 3.74 -18.02 -17.33
C ILE A 27 3.31 -19.48 -17.22
N GLU A 28 4.02 -20.36 -17.89
CA GLU A 28 3.75 -21.81 -17.86
C GLU A 28 3.85 -22.35 -16.43
N GLY A 29 2.89 -23.21 -16.06
CA GLY A 29 2.85 -23.84 -14.75
C GLY A 29 2.31 -22.96 -13.62
N LYS A 30 1.96 -21.69 -13.88
CA LYS A 30 1.37 -20.80 -12.89
C LYS A 30 -0.17 -20.80 -12.96
N PRO A 31 -0.86 -20.73 -11.80
CA PRO A 31 -2.30 -20.60 -11.78
C PRO A 31 -2.76 -19.36 -12.54
N LEU A 32 -3.80 -19.48 -13.36
CA LEU A 32 -4.37 -18.36 -14.11
C LEU A 32 -4.86 -17.24 -13.17
N ARG A 33 -5.32 -17.61 -11.97
CA ARG A 33 -5.70 -16.67 -10.93
C ARG A 33 -4.54 -15.74 -10.56
N ASP A 34 -3.32 -16.27 -10.41
CA ASP A 34 -2.13 -15.48 -10.04
C ASP A 34 -1.82 -14.43 -11.10
N ILE A 35 -1.99 -14.79 -12.37
CA ILE A 35 -1.83 -13.87 -13.51
C ILE A 35 -2.90 -12.78 -13.47
N TYR A 36 -4.17 -13.13 -13.23
CA TYR A 36 -5.25 -12.15 -13.11
C TYR A 36 -5.06 -11.22 -11.92
N GLU A 37 -4.55 -11.73 -10.80
CA GLU A 37 -4.21 -10.92 -9.63
C GLU A 37 -3.11 -9.90 -9.94
N ALA A 38 -2.06 -10.29 -10.68
CA ALA A 38 -0.99 -9.39 -11.09
C ALA A 38 -1.48 -8.27 -12.01
N VAL A 39 -2.20 -8.63 -13.07
CA VAL A 39 -2.74 -7.66 -14.04
C VAL A 39 -3.78 -6.74 -13.38
N GLY A 40 -4.70 -7.31 -12.61
CA GLY A 40 -5.74 -6.54 -11.92
C GLY A 40 -5.16 -5.57 -10.90
N HIS A 41 -4.16 -6.01 -10.12
CA HIS A 41 -3.48 -5.14 -9.16
C HIS A 41 -2.69 -4.01 -9.86
N ALA A 42 -2.05 -4.28 -10.99
CA ALA A 42 -1.36 -3.24 -11.76
C ALA A 42 -2.35 -2.16 -12.22
N ARG A 43 -3.50 -2.55 -12.77
CA ARG A 43 -4.56 -1.60 -13.16
C ARG A 43 -5.09 -0.78 -11.99
N ALA A 44 -5.30 -1.41 -10.83
CA ALA A 44 -5.72 -0.71 -9.62
C ALA A 44 -4.62 0.23 -9.08
N TYR A 45 -3.35 -0.15 -9.26
CA TYR A 45 -2.21 0.71 -8.92
C TYR A 45 -2.13 1.93 -9.85
N ASP A 46 -2.34 1.77 -11.16
CA ASP A 46 -2.40 2.91 -12.09
C ASP A 46 -3.56 3.86 -11.72
N TYR A 47 -4.68 3.29 -11.28
CA TYR A 47 -5.83 4.09 -10.86
C TYR A 47 -5.52 4.98 -9.64
N ILE A 48 -4.74 4.51 -8.63
CA ILE A 48 -4.38 5.39 -7.50
C ILE A 48 -3.58 6.62 -7.94
N HIS A 49 -2.81 6.56 -9.03
CA HIS A 49 -2.13 7.74 -9.56
C HIS A 49 -3.12 8.77 -10.10
N THR A 50 -4.26 8.36 -10.66
CA THR A 50 -5.31 9.29 -11.07
C THR A 50 -6.03 9.92 -9.87
N LEU A 51 -6.07 9.23 -8.73
CA LEU A 51 -6.66 9.70 -7.47
C LEU A 51 -5.68 10.54 -6.63
N SER A 52 -4.40 10.56 -6.97
CA SER A 52 -3.38 11.34 -6.24
C SER A 52 -3.49 12.85 -6.44
N THR A 53 -4.35 13.30 -7.34
CA THR A 53 -4.72 14.72 -7.50
C THR A 53 -5.66 15.16 -6.37
N ASN A 54 -5.74 16.47 -6.09
CA ASN A 54 -6.49 17.08 -4.97
C ASN A 54 -8.02 16.86 -4.98
N LYS A 55 -8.50 15.76 -5.50
CA LYS A 55 -9.91 15.37 -5.47
C LYS A 55 -10.19 14.57 -4.17
N PRO A 56 -11.26 14.87 -3.42
CA PRO A 56 -11.63 14.05 -2.27
C PRO A 56 -11.80 12.59 -2.65
N LEU A 57 -11.39 11.67 -1.76
CA LEU A 57 -11.66 10.24 -1.91
C LEU A 57 -13.17 10.01 -1.80
N GLU A 58 -13.74 9.23 -2.71
CA GLU A 58 -15.14 8.84 -2.70
C GLU A 58 -15.31 7.34 -2.43
N GLU A 59 -16.47 6.94 -1.95
CA GLU A 59 -16.83 5.52 -1.78
C GLU A 59 -16.70 4.76 -3.11
N ALA A 60 -17.08 5.40 -4.22
CA ALA A 60 -16.97 4.85 -5.57
C ALA A 60 -15.52 4.52 -5.96
N ASP A 61 -14.55 5.29 -5.51
CA ASP A 61 -13.14 5.03 -5.79
C ASP A 61 -12.65 3.74 -5.13
N ILE A 62 -13.13 3.47 -3.90
CA ILE A 62 -12.82 2.22 -3.17
C ILE A 62 -13.42 1.01 -3.89
N LEU A 63 -14.66 1.12 -4.35
CA LEU A 63 -15.32 0.06 -5.13
C LEU A 63 -14.61 -0.17 -6.44
N GLU A 64 -14.17 0.89 -7.12
CA GLU A 64 -13.44 0.81 -8.38
C GLU A 64 -12.05 0.18 -8.20
N LEU A 65 -11.29 0.51 -7.14
CA LEU A 65 -10.04 -0.15 -6.82
C LEU A 65 -10.22 -1.68 -6.69
N HIS A 66 -11.25 -2.10 -5.97
CA HIS A 66 -11.55 -3.52 -5.84
C HIS A 66 -12.02 -4.13 -7.15
N ARG A 67 -12.87 -3.44 -7.93
CA ARG A 67 -13.37 -3.90 -9.22
C ARG A 67 -12.20 -4.15 -10.19
N LEU A 68 -11.30 -3.19 -10.35
CA LEU A 68 -10.13 -3.30 -11.23
C LEU A 68 -9.26 -4.49 -10.88
N PHE A 69 -9.07 -4.72 -9.57
CA PHE A 69 -8.28 -5.83 -9.08
C PHE A 69 -9.00 -7.18 -9.27
N TYR A 70 -10.29 -7.27 -8.99
CA TYR A 70 -10.99 -8.55 -8.78
C TYR A 70 -11.85 -9.02 -9.97
N GLU A 71 -12.09 -8.16 -10.96
CA GLU A 71 -13.02 -8.40 -12.09
C GLU A 71 -12.75 -9.70 -12.86
N LYS A 72 -11.47 -10.04 -13.08
CA LYS A 72 -11.08 -11.27 -13.79
C LYS A 72 -11.06 -12.51 -12.90
N ILE A 73 -11.13 -12.34 -11.58
CA ILE A 73 -11.14 -13.41 -10.59
C ILE A 73 -12.59 -13.85 -10.31
N ASP A 74 -13.47 -12.90 -10.02
CA ASP A 74 -14.89 -13.11 -9.75
C ASP A 74 -15.65 -11.81 -10.07
N SER A 75 -16.21 -11.74 -11.28
CA SER A 75 -16.87 -10.53 -11.77
C SER A 75 -18.15 -10.18 -11.01
N GLU A 76 -18.81 -11.17 -10.37
CA GLU A 76 -20.03 -10.93 -9.59
C GLU A 76 -19.74 -10.25 -8.26
N LYS A 77 -18.55 -10.48 -7.70
CA LYS A 77 -18.12 -9.89 -6.42
C LYS A 77 -17.23 -8.67 -6.58
N ALA A 78 -16.68 -8.45 -7.78
CA ALA A 78 -15.79 -7.34 -8.07
C ALA A 78 -16.50 -5.99 -7.89
N GLY A 79 -15.94 -5.13 -7.03
CA GLY A 79 -16.53 -3.82 -6.74
C GLY A 79 -17.79 -3.85 -5.89
N HIS A 80 -18.10 -4.98 -5.23
CA HIS A 80 -19.28 -5.10 -4.38
C HIS A 80 -18.89 -5.44 -2.93
N TYR A 81 -19.53 -4.79 -1.97
CA TYR A 81 -19.37 -5.14 -0.57
C TYR A 81 -19.93 -6.53 -0.28
N ARG A 82 -19.27 -7.22 0.63
CA ARG A 82 -19.77 -8.51 1.08
C ARG A 82 -21.08 -8.38 1.86
N ASN A 83 -21.95 -9.31 1.63
CA ASN A 83 -23.21 -9.51 2.37
C ASN A 83 -23.14 -10.74 3.30
N VAL A 84 -21.98 -11.39 3.39
CA VAL A 84 -21.72 -12.58 4.21
C VAL A 84 -20.66 -12.29 5.29
N PRO A 85 -20.70 -12.99 6.43
CA PRO A 85 -19.63 -12.95 7.40
C PRO A 85 -18.32 -13.49 6.81
N VAL A 86 -17.20 -12.85 7.18
CA VAL A 86 -15.85 -13.33 6.86
C VAL A 86 -14.98 -13.23 8.11
N PHE A 87 -13.89 -13.98 8.13
CA PHE A 87 -12.92 -13.99 9.22
C PHE A 87 -11.53 -13.79 8.66
N ILE A 88 -10.70 -13.03 9.38
CA ILE A 88 -9.28 -12.94 9.07
C ILE A 88 -8.59 -14.11 9.75
N SER A 89 -7.99 -15.00 8.95
CA SER A 89 -7.30 -16.17 9.50
C SER A 89 -6.17 -15.75 10.43
N GLY A 90 -6.17 -16.30 11.65
CA GLY A 90 -5.17 -16.00 12.68
C GLY A 90 -5.43 -14.72 13.49
N SER A 91 -6.44 -13.92 13.18
CA SER A 91 -6.83 -12.77 14.00
C SER A 91 -7.75 -13.19 15.14
N GLN A 92 -7.56 -12.56 16.31
CA GLN A 92 -8.44 -12.69 17.48
C GLN A 92 -9.62 -11.69 17.46
N TYR A 93 -9.63 -10.78 16.49
CA TYR A 93 -10.63 -9.70 16.39
C TYR A 93 -11.61 -9.95 15.26
N ALA A 94 -12.88 -9.71 15.57
CA ALA A 94 -13.92 -9.78 14.56
C ALA A 94 -13.89 -8.54 13.65
N VAL A 95 -14.10 -8.76 12.36
CA VAL A 95 -14.29 -7.68 11.39
C VAL A 95 -15.70 -7.11 11.45
N THR A 96 -15.94 -6.00 10.78
CA THR A 96 -17.26 -5.35 10.72
C THR A 96 -18.35 -6.34 10.26
N PRO A 97 -19.50 -6.45 10.97
CA PRO A 97 -20.63 -7.24 10.49
C PRO A 97 -21.13 -6.78 9.11
N PRO A 98 -21.59 -7.69 8.22
CA PRO A 98 -22.02 -7.35 6.86
C PRO A 98 -22.97 -6.16 6.78
N ALA A 99 -24.01 -6.14 7.61
CA ALA A 99 -25.01 -5.06 7.63
C ALA A 99 -24.47 -3.66 8.00
N LYS A 100 -23.24 -3.57 8.52
CA LYS A 100 -22.59 -2.32 8.90
C LYS A 100 -21.48 -1.90 7.94
N VAL A 101 -21.06 -2.75 7.00
CA VAL A 101 -19.92 -2.50 6.12
C VAL A 101 -20.04 -1.17 5.39
N GLU A 102 -21.15 -0.94 4.70
CA GLU A 102 -21.39 0.28 3.93
C GLU A 102 -21.32 1.54 4.81
N SER A 103 -21.96 1.50 5.98
CA SER A 103 -21.93 2.64 6.90
C SER A 103 -20.53 2.91 7.46
N GLU A 104 -19.74 1.87 7.73
CA GLU A 104 -18.36 2.03 8.21
C GLU A 104 -17.42 2.52 7.11
N ILE A 105 -17.63 2.13 5.84
CA ILE A 105 -16.88 2.68 4.72
C ILE A 105 -17.19 4.17 4.52
N ARG A 106 -18.46 4.60 4.62
CA ARG A 106 -18.78 6.03 4.55
C ARG A 106 -18.11 6.84 5.68
N LYS A 107 -18.06 6.28 6.89
CA LYS A 107 -17.31 6.91 8.00
C LYS A 107 -15.81 6.94 7.72
N PHE A 108 -15.26 5.85 7.13
CA PHE A 108 -13.86 5.79 6.74
C PHE A 108 -13.51 6.85 5.68
N VAL A 109 -14.30 6.98 4.62
CA VAL A 109 -14.12 7.97 3.57
C VAL A 109 -14.15 9.40 4.15
N LYS A 110 -15.14 9.68 5.00
CA LYS A 110 -15.19 10.96 5.70
C LYS A 110 -13.95 11.19 6.55
N TRP A 111 -13.55 10.19 7.36
CA TRP A 111 -12.34 10.29 8.20
C TRP A 111 -11.08 10.51 7.34
N PHE A 112 -10.95 9.82 6.21
CA PHE A 112 -9.82 9.97 5.29
C PHE A 112 -9.69 11.43 4.83
N ASN A 113 -10.76 11.99 4.26
CA ASN A 113 -10.77 13.36 3.76
C ASN A 113 -10.62 14.42 4.87
N ASP A 114 -11.17 14.18 6.06
CA ASP A 114 -11.08 15.11 7.20
C ASP A 114 -9.67 15.15 7.82
N ASN A 115 -8.84 14.12 7.64
CA ASN A 115 -7.55 13.95 8.34
C ASN A 115 -6.32 13.98 7.43
N GLU A 116 -6.48 13.91 6.12
CA GLU A 116 -5.40 13.88 5.15
C GLU A 116 -4.36 15.02 5.34
N ASN A 117 -4.82 16.23 5.72
CA ASN A 117 -3.97 17.38 5.95
C ASN A 117 -3.79 17.75 7.44
N LYS A 118 -4.20 16.85 8.37
CA LYS A 118 -4.11 17.11 9.82
C LYS A 118 -3.09 16.23 10.53
N LEU A 119 -2.81 15.07 9.97
CA LEU A 119 -1.85 14.11 10.51
C LEU A 119 -0.58 14.13 9.67
N PRO A 120 0.58 13.79 10.25
CA PRO A 120 1.77 13.49 9.47
C PRO A 120 1.47 12.39 8.43
N THR A 121 1.92 12.57 7.19
CA THR A 121 1.58 11.66 6.08
C THR A 121 1.86 10.18 6.37
N PRO A 122 3.03 9.78 6.95
CA PRO A 122 3.26 8.36 7.28
C PRO A 122 2.27 7.80 8.29
N GLU A 123 1.93 8.57 9.33
CA GLU A 123 0.92 8.19 10.33
C GLU A 123 -0.46 8.09 9.70
N PHE A 124 -0.86 9.09 8.91
CA PHE A 124 -2.14 9.09 8.20
C PHE A 124 -2.28 7.87 7.30
N ALA A 125 -1.27 7.56 6.48
CA ALA A 125 -1.27 6.42 5.57
C ALA A 125 -1.39 5.08 6.31
N ALA A 126 -0.65 4.91 7.41
CA ALA A 126 -0.73 3.72 8.25
C ALA A 126 -2.12 3.57 8.90
N LEU A 127 -2.67 4.65 9.43
CA LEU A 127 -4.00 4.63 10.04
C LEU A 127 -5.12 4.41 9.01
N ALA A 128 -4.99 4.94 7.80
CA ALA A 128 -5.93 4.69 6.70
C ALA A 128 -5.95 3.20 6.33
N HIS A 129 -4.78 2.59 6.12
CA HIS A 129 -4.64 1.17 5.90
C HIS A 129 -5.31 0.34 7.01
N LYS A 130 -4.92 0.61 8.27
CA LYS A 130 -5.43 -0.10 9.44
C LYS A 130 -6.95 -0.04 9.54
N LYS A 131 -7.53 1.17 9.44
CA LYS A 131 -8.99 1.37 9.52
C LYS A 131 -9.70 0.59 8.43
N PHE A 132 -9.20 0.64 7.20
CA PHE A 132 -9.81 -0.06 6.09
C PHE A 132 -9.75 -1.59 6.26
N VAL A 133 -8.58 -2.13 6.63
CA VAL A 133 -8.43 -3.58 6.80
C VAL A 133 -9.30 -4.13 7.93
N PHE A 134 -9.60 -3.33 8.96
CA PHE A 134 -10.48 -3.75 10.06
C PHE A 134 -11.97 -3.68 9.71
N ILE A 135 -12.37 -2.83 8.76
CA ILE A 135 -13.71 -2.88 8.18
C ILE A 135 -13.86 -4.16 7.37
N HIS A 136 -12.84 -4.52 6.59
CA HIS A 136 -12.78 -5.72 5.75
C HIS A 136 -14.00 -5.82 4.82
N PRO A 137 -14.20 -4.85 3.92
CA PRO A 137 -15.49 -4.69 3.24
C PRO A 137 -15.79 -5.72 2.17
N PHE A 138 -14.78 -6.44 1.64
CA PHE A 138 -14.92 -7.37 0.53
C PHE A 138 -14.81 -8.84 0.97
N VAL A 139 -15.23 -9.75 0.11
CA VAL A 139 -15.07 -11.20 0.38
C VAL A 139 -13.63 -11.65 0.32
N ASP A 140 -12.80 -10.99 -0.53
CA ASP A 140 -11.36 -11.21 -0.71
C ASP A 140 -10.72 -9.89 -1.22
N GLY A 141 -9.39 -9.81 -1.30
CA GLY A 141 -8.67 -8.64 -1.82
C GLY A 141 -8.53 -7.47 -0.85
N ASN A 142 -9.04 -7.56 0.38
CA ASN A 142 -9.01 -6.46 1.35
C ASN A 142 -7.59 -5.98 1.68
N GLY A 143 -6.64 -6.90 1.84
CA GLY A 143 -5.24 -6.56 2.11
C GLY A 143 -4.60 -5.78 0.96
N ARG A 144 -4.87 -6.19 -0.29
CA ARG A 144 -4.36 -5.51 -1.49
C ARG A 144 -4.95 -4.11 -1.64
N VAL A 145 -6.27 -3.97 -1.48
CA VAL A 145 -6.91 -2.64 -1.50
C VAL A 145 -6.42 -1.76 -0.35
N ALA A 146 -6.24 -2.29 0.86
CA ALA A 146 -5.67 -1.55 1.99
C ALA A 146 -4.28 -0.99 1.68
N ARG A 147 -3.39 -1.78 1.05
CA ARG A 147 -2.06 -1.33 0.63
C ARG A 147 -2.12 -0.31 -0.52
N LEU A 148 -3.09 -0.40 -1.41
CA LEU A 148 -3.34 0.64 -2.42
C LEU A 148 -3.79 1.95 -1.77
N ILE A 149 -4.69 1.92 -0.78
CA ILE A 149 -5.14 3.09 -0.02
C ILE A 149 -3.98 3.71 0.77
N LEU A 150 -3.11 2.89 1.40
CA LEU A 150 -1.89 3.37 2.05
C LEU A 150 -1.01 4.14 1.06
N ASN A 151 -0.74 3.55 -0.11
CA ASN A 151 0.10 4.18 -1.11
C ASN A 151 -0.57 5.42 -1.74
N LEU A 152 -1.89 5.45 -1.90
CA LEU A 152 -2.62 6.66 -2.28
C LEU A 152 -2.39 7.80 -1.27
N ALA A 153 -2.50 7.50 0.02
CA ALA A 153 -2.27 8.48 1.08
C ALA A 153 -0.82 9.03 1.05
N LEU A 154 0.16 8.16 0.81
CA LEU A 154 1.56 8.55 0.67
C LEU A 154 1.77 9.45 -0.55
N LEU A 155 1.25 9.05 -1.73
CA LEU A 155 1.38 9.83 -2.97
C LEU A 155 0.75 11.23 -2.85
N ARG A 156 -0.40 11.35 -2.19
CA ARG A 156 -1.04 12.65 -1.93
C ARG A 156 -0.22 13.55 -1.00
N GLY A 157 0.51 12.94 -0.08
CA GLY A 157 1.44 13.64 0.80
C GLY A 157 2.83 13.84 0.21
N GLU A 158 3.00 13.65 -1.11
CA GLU A 158 4.28 13.80 -1.85
C GLU A 158 5.39 12.83 -1.41
N TYR A 159 5.00 11.70 -0.79
CA TYR A 159 5.90 10.59 -0.47
C TYR A 159 5.97 9.59 -1.63
N THR A 160 7.06 8.82 -1.67
CA THR A 160 7.12 7.61 -2.47
C THR A 160 6.22 6.52 -1.90
N ILE A 161 5.86 5.53 -2.71
CA ILE A 161 5.15 4.35 -2.22
C ILE A 161 5.96 3.59 -1.16
N ALA A 162 5.27 2.92 -0.24
CA ALA A 162 5.89 1.98 0.69
C ALA A 162 5.77 0.55 0.17
N LEU A 163 6.88 -0.17 0.12
CA LEU A 163 6.92 -1.59 -0.21
C LEU A 163 6.99 -2.43 1.05
N ILE A 164 6.12 -3.43 1.15
CA ILE A 164 6.16 -4.44 2.21
C ILE A 164 6.61 -5.74 1.55
N PRO A 165 7.88 -6.15 1.71
CA PRO A 165 8.38 -7.40 1.15
C PRO A 165 7.67 -8.62 1.74
N ALA A 166 7.48 -9.67 0.93
CA ALA A 166 6.77 -10.89 1.36
C ALA A 166 7.47 -11.59 2.56
N ILE A 167 8.79 -11.44 2.68
CA ILE A 167 9.56 -11.97 3.82
C ILE A 167 9.09 -11.39 5.17
N LEU A 168 8.56 -10.17 5.17
CA LEU A 168 8.04 -9.49 6.37
C LEU A 168 6.54 -9.74 6.61
N ARG A 169 5.96 -10.74 5.95
CA ARG A 169 4.52 -11.04 6.09
C ARG A 169 4.11 -11.30 7.54
N HIS A 170 4.96 -12.00 8.28
CA HIS A 170 4.68 -12.31 9.70
C HIS A 170 4.63 -11.04 10.55
N GLU A 171 5.65 -10.20 10.46
CA GLU A 171 5.76 -8.95 11.20
C GLU A 171 4.65 -7.96 10.82
N TYR A 172 4.30 -7.90 9.53
CA TYR A 172 3.20 -7.09 9.03
C TYR A 172 1.85 -7.51 9.64
N VAL A 173 1.53 -8.80 9.62
CA VAL A 173 0.28 -9.31 10.20
C VAL A 173 0.27 -9.14 11.72
N GLN A 174 1.40 -9.41 12.38
CA GLN A 174 1.55 -9.25 13.83
C GLN A 174 1.39 -7.78 14.26
N SER A 175 2.00 -6.84 13.53
CA SER A 175 1.86 -5.40 13.82
C SER A 175 0.42 -4.92 13.66
N LEU A 176 -0.32 -5.42 12.67
CA LEU A 176 -1.75 -5.16 12.49
C LEU A 176 -2.58 -5.70 13.65
N GLU A 177 -2.30 -6.92 14.10
CA GLU A 177 -3.01 -7.55 15.22
C GLU A 177 -2.78 -6.77 16.53
N LEU A 178 -1.53 -6.39 16.80
CA LEU A 178 -1.18 -5.59 17.97
C LEU A 178 -1.76 -4.17 17.90
N ALA A 179 -1.96 -3.65 16.71
CA ALA A 179 -2.54 -2.32 16.49
C ALA A 179 -4.00 -2.18 16.94
N HIS A 180 -4.70 -3.27 17.23
CA HIS A 180 -6.00 -3.20 17.90
C HIS A 180 -5.91 -2.56 19.29
N LYS A 181 -4.80 -2.80 20.01
CA LYS A 181 -4.54 -2.26 21.34
C LYS A 181 -3.71 -0.98 21.29
N ASN A 182 -2.68 -0.96 20.43
CA ASN A 182 -1.77 0.18 20.28
C ASN A 182 -1.50 0.46 18.79
N PRO A 183 -2.19 1.46 18.21
CA PRO A 183 -2.00 1.83 16.79
C PRO A 183 -0.57 2.20 16.40
N SER A 184 0.23 2.76 17.32
CA SER A 184 1.60 3.21 16.99
C SER A 184 2.48 2.06 16.51
N ILE A 185 2.26 0.83 16.97
CA ILE A 185 3.05 -0.34 16.52
C ILE A 185 2.95 -0.54 15.00
N PHE A 186 1.78 -0.36 14.41
CA PHE A 186 1.61 -0.46 12.96
C PHE A 186 2.11 0.81 12.25
N VAL A 187 1.96 1.98 12.87
CA VAL A 187 2.51 3.24 12.35
C VAL A 187 4.03 3.14 12.23
N ASP A 188 4.71 2.66 13.28
CA ASP A 188 6.17 2.48 13.30
C ASP A 188 6.61 1.47 12.23
N PHE A 189 5.92 0.33 12.11
CA PHE A 189 6.19 -0.64 11.06
C PHE A 189 6.10 -0.02 9.65
N ILE A 190 5.05 0.77 9.37
CA ILE A 190 4.89 1.42 8.07
C ILE A 190 5.96 2.50 7.85
N ALA A 191 6.29 3.30 8.88
CA ALA A 191 7.35 4.29 8.79
C ALA A 191 8.70 3.67 8.39
N GLU A 192 9.07 2.53 9.00
CA GLU A 192 10.26 1.77 8.61
C GLU A 192 10.22 1.31 7.15
N ARG A 193 9.05 0.90 6.63
CA ARG A 193 8.90 0.49 5.23
C ARG A 193 9.04 1.66 4.26
N ILE A 194 8.54 2.84 4.63
CA ILE A 194 8.71 4.07 3.84
C ILE A 194 10.21 4.40 3.76
N ILE A 195 10.91 4.44 4.90
CA ILE A 195 12.34 4.73 4.96
C ILE A 195 13.13 3.73 4.11
N ALA A 196 12.88 2.42 4.29
CA ALA A 196 13.58 1.37 3.53
C ALA A 196 13.38 1.54 2.02
N THR A 197 12.14 1.80 1.57
CA THR A 197 11.85 1.99 0.14
C THR A 197 12.55 3.24 -0.40
N GLN A 198 12.56 4.34 0.35
CA GLN A 198 13.25 5.57 -0.06
C GLN A 198 14.76 5.37 -0.14
N MET A 199 15.36 4.67 0.83
CA MET A 199 16.80 4.36 0.79
C MET A 199 17.16 3.47 -0.40
N ASP A 200 16.34 2.49 -0.75
CA ASP A 200 16.59 1.65 -1.93
C ASP A 200 16.49 2.46 -3.23
N LEU A 201 15.52 3.38 -3.35
CA LEU A 201 15.44 4.30 -4.48
C LEU A 201 16.65 5.21 -4.59
N LEU A 202 17.13 5.76 -3.46
CA LEU A 202 18.34 6.59 -3.44
C LEU A 202 19.58 5.81 -3.88
N ARG A 203 19.73 4.56 -3.44
CA ARG A 203 20.84 3.69 -3.89
C ARG A 203 20.80 3.45 -5.39
N LEU A 204 19.62 3.22 -5.97
CA LEU A 204 19.48 3.04 -7.42
C LEU A 204 19.85 4.31 -8.17
N LEU A 205 19.35 5.46 -7.76
CA LEU A 205 19.67 6.76 -8.39
C LEU A 205 21.16 7.11 -8.31
N ASN A 206 21.81 6.79 -7.20
CA ASN A 206 23.25 7.04 -7.02
C ASN A 206 24.11 6.08 -7.87
N ASN A 207 23.70 4.83 -8.05
CA ASN A 207 24.43 3.85 -8.84
C ASN A 207 24.33 4.14 -10.36
N ASP A 208 23.21 4.61 -10.85
CA ASP A 208 23.05 5.03 -12.25
C ASP A 208 23.90 6.29 -12.59
N GLY A 209 24.21 7.13 -11.59
CA GLY A 209 25.10 8.28 -11.73
C GLY A 209 26.59 7.92 -11.90
N VAL A 210 27.01 6.70 -11.55
CA VAL A 210 28.42 6.27 -11.62
C VAL A 210 28.77 5.66 -12.98
N ASN A 211 27.79 5.19 -13.77
CA ASN A 211 28.02 4.56 -15.08
C ASN A 211 27.86 5.50 -16.29
N GLY A 212 27.49 6.75 -16.07
CA GLY A 212 27.36 7.78 -17.12
C GLY A 212 28.50 8.78 -17.04
N GLY A 213 29.73 8.39 -17.40
CA GLY A 213 30.83 9.33 -17.52
C GLY A 213 30.61 10.32 -18.65
N VAL A 214 30.14 11.54 -18.32
CA VAL A 214 30.42 12.74 -19.11
C VAL A 214 30.65 13.90 -18.14
N ASN A 215 31.86 14.48 -18.25
CA ASN A 215 32.28 15.71 -17.59
C ASN A 215 31.29 16.87 -17.87
N GLY A 216 30.77 17.46 -16.83
CA GLY A 216 30.01 18.71 -16.92
C GLY A 216 29.60 19.17 -15.52
N GLY A 217 30.44 19.98 -14.89
CA GLY A 217 30.17 20.52 -13.55
C GLY A 217 28.96 21.40 -13.51
N VAL A 218 28.05 21.12 -12.58
CA VAL A 218 27.18 22.11 -11.94
C VAL A 218 27.13 21.78 -10.46
N ASN A 219 27.78 22.59 -9.63
CA ASN A 219 27.63 22.61 -8.18
C ASN A 219 26.20 23.04 -7.84
N GLY A 220 25.47 22.21 -7.09
CA GLY A 220 24.13 22.52 -6.58
C GLY A 220 23.29 21.29 -6.25
N GLY A 221 23.91 20.13 -5.98
CA GLY A 221 23.17 18.94 -5.55
C GLY A 221 22.61 19.16 -4.14
N VAL A 222 21.28 19.29 -4.03
CA VAL A 222 20.59 19.14 -2.76
C VAL A 222 20.89 17.72 -2.27
N ASN A 223 21.52 17.63 -1.07
CA ASN A 223 21.78 16.33 -0.47
C ASN A 223 20.43 15.73 -0.02
N LEU A 224 19.89 14.85 -0.86
CA LEU A 224 18.58 14.25 -0.68
C LEU A 224 18.50 13.43 0.63
N GLU A 225 19.65 12.87 1.10
CA GLU A 225 19.73 12.17 2.38
C GLU A 225 19.49 13.15 3.55
N VAL A 226 20.03 14.37 3.48
CA VAL A 226 19.79 15.42 4.47
C VAL A 226 18.34 15.86 4.45
N LEU A 227 17.75 16.04 3.27
CA LEU A 227 16.35 16.44 3.13
C LEU A 227 15.37 15.38 3.68
N ILE A 228 15.65 14.10 3.45
CA ILE A 228 14.87 12.98 4.00
C ILE A 228 15.03 12.94 5.51
N PHE A 229 16.25 13.07 6.03
CA PHE A 229 16.54 13.07 7.47
C PHE A 229 15.87 14.26 8.18
N GLU A 230 15.94 15.45 7.63
CA GLU A 230 15.26 16.64 8.15
C GLU A 230 13.73 16.51 8.12
N THR A 231 13.17 15.91 7.08
CA THR A 231 11.72 15.66 6.97
C THR A 231 11.26 14.66 8.04
N ILE A 232 12.05 13.62 8.31
CA ILE A 232 11.76 12.63 9.37
C ILE A 232 11.91 13.24 10.77
N GLN A 233 12.96 14.04 11.02
CA GLN A 233 13.18 14.69 12.32
C GLN A 233 12.14 15.77 12.64
N ASN A 234 11.61 16.45 11.62
CA ASN A 234 10.61 17.49 11.78
C ASN A 234 9.16 16.96 11.81
N SER A 235 8.95 15.64 11.73
CA SER A 235 7.63 15.01 11.88
C SER A 235 7.43 14.61 13.35
N PRO A 236 6.67 15.37 14.15
CA PRO A 236 6.44 15.03 15.55
C PRO A 236 5.62 13.73 15.64
N GLY A 237 6.24 12.65 16.10
CA GLY A 237 5.60 11.34 16.26
C GLY A 237 6.42 10.14 15.80
N ILE A 238 7.49 10.34 15.06
CA ILE A 238 8.40 9.26 14.65
C ILE A 238 9.57 9.24 15.63
N ASN A 239 9.52 8.37 16.64
CA ASN A 239 10.69 8.01 17.43
C ASN A 239 11.58 7.11 16.59
N ALA A 240 12.59 7.66 15.92
CA ALA A 240 13.64 6.87 15.33
C ALA A 240 14.39 6.13 16.45
N PRO A 241 14.54 4.79 16.42
CA PRO A 241 15.47 4.13 17.31
C PRO A 241 16.88 4.67 17.02
N ALA A 242 17.60 5.05 18.08
CA ALA A 242 18.97 5.50 17.96
C ALA A 242 19.79 4.43 17.23
N ILE A 243 20.30 4.79 16.05
CA ILE A 243 21.29 3.97 15.35
C ILE A 243 22.60 4.19 16.09
N ALA A 244 23.01 3.21 16.91
CA ALA A 244 24.34 3.09 17.46
C ALA A 244 25.27 2.42 16.45
#